data_c556f1ecf96a024e45882559cc01a1a0
#
_entry.id   c556f1ecf96a024e45882559cc01a1a0
#
_cell.length_a   1.000
_cell.length_b   1.000
_cell.length_c   1.000
_cell.angle_alpha   90.00
_cell.angle_beta   90.00
_cell.angle_gamma   90.00
#
_symmetry.space_group_name_H-M   'P 1'
#
loop_
_entity.id
_entity.type
_entity.pdbx_description
1 polymer ?
#
loop_
_entity_poly.entity_id
_entity_poly.type
_entity_poly.pdbx_seq_one_letter_code
_entity_poly.pdbx_strand_id
1 'polypeptide(L)'
;MDGRVSPCDQWLDKATVGIRFGPDRRAVSEELAAHLEDKAADLRRIFPDMTEEEAWERATSEMGDPAEIGKALARLHKPWLGYLWRASQVLMAVGFLWLLAIGVFRGDDAYLGDDPRSEWWDRDGLPRTAVMGDDDDIRYLPGEDPDQLFVLEPDLVTVVNGQKISLLRAALWQKDGRQALYCYLRINTWRFWERGRLWEDWMNVTDSTGAVYGLRTDAPEDPVTGRLLNGMTQYGFGPFHSGYELYLMDLNPNAEWVQLSYGPGYPVFTFTVDLEEGMA
;
A
#
# COMPACT_ATOMS: atom_id res chain seq x y z
N MET A 1 49.11 -26.64 -14.29
CA MET A 1 48.05 -26.10 -15.16
C MET A 1 48.72 -25.04 -15.99
N ASP A 2 48.99 -25.38 -17.24
CA ASP A 2 49.74 -24.53 -18.16
C ASP A 2 48.80 -23.38 -18.61
N GLY A 3 49.15 -22.15 -18.25
CA GLY A 3 48.34 -20.95 -18.48
C GLY A 3 48.34 -20.45 -19.94
N ARG A 4 48.30 -21.37 -20.90
CA ARG A 4 48.09 -21.01 -22.29
C ARG A 4 46.63 -20.64 -22.53
N VAL A 5 46.39 -19.35 -22.78
CA VAL A 5 45.10 -18.88 -23.24
C VAL A 5 44.76 -19.60 -24.56
N SER A 6 43.59 -20.21 -24.64
CA SER A 6 43.19 -20.95 -25.83
C SER A 6 43.07 -20.00 -27.04
N PRO A 7 43.34 -20.47 -28.28
CA PRO A 7 43.12 -19.67 -29.47
C PRO A 7 41.67 -19.11 -29.56
N CYS A 8 40.72 -19.87 -29.09
CA CYS A 8 39.33 -19.48 -28.99
C CYS A 8 39.14 -18.29 -28.06
N ASP A 9 39.72 -18.34 -26.83
CA ASP A 9 39.59 -17.24 -25.86
C ASP A 9 40.24 -15.96 -26.40
N GLN A 10 41.38 -16.06 -27.08
CA GLN A 10 42.01 -14.90 -27.70
C GLN A 10 41.17 -14.29 -28.83
N TRP A 11 40.50 -15.12 -29.60
CA TRP A 11 39.59 -14.67 -30.65
C TRP A 11 38.37 -13.97 -30.05
N LEU A 12 37.74 -14.57 -29.06
CA LEU A 12 36.57 -14.01 -28.35
C LEU A 12 36.89 -12.66 -27.68
N ASP A 13 38.03 -12.57 -27.01
CA ASP A 13 38.46 -11.31 -26.39
C ASP A 13 38.64 -10.20 -27.43
N LYS A 14 39.26 -10.50 -28.58
CA LYS A 14 39.42 -9.52 -29.67
C LYS A 14 38.07 -9.13 -30.29
N ALA A 15 37.18 -10.10 -30.48
CA ALA A 15 35.85 -9.85 -31.05
C ALA A 15 34.92 -9.04 -30.12
N THR A 16 35.12 -9.12 -28.81
CA THR A 16 34.21 -8.46 -27.82
C THR A 16 34.79 -7.23 -27.15
N VAL A 17 36.10 -6.93 -27.34
CA VAL A 17 36.78 -5.80 -26.66
C VAL A 17 36.13 -4.44 -26.94
N GLY A 18 35.48 -4.28 -28.09
CA GLY A 18 34.79 -3.05 -28.48
C GLY A 18 33.46 -2.81 -27.74
N ILE A 19 32.90 -3.83 -27.10
CA ILE A 19 31.64 -3.73 -26.32
C ILE A 19 31.95 -3.20 -24.93
N ARG A 20 31.61 -1.93 -24.67
CA ARG A 20 31.95 -1.24 -23.42
C ARG A 20 30.99 -1.56 -22.25
N PHE A 21 29.76 -1.99 -22.54
CA PHE A 21 28.82 -2.37 -21.49
C PHE A 21 29.04 -3.82 -21.07
N GLY A 22 29.52 -4.06 -19.86
CA GLY A 22 29.98 -5.37 -19.37
C GLY A 22 28.95 -6.52 -19.50
N PRO A 23 27.66 -6.33 -19.16
CA PRO A 23 26.63 -7.35 -19.35
C PRO A 23 26.46 -7.77 -20.81
N ASP A 24 26.40 -6.82 -21.76
CA ASP A 24 26.28 -7.12 -23.18
C ASP A 24 27.53 -7.84 -23.68
N ARG A 25 28.73 -7.37 -23.25
CA ARG A 25 29.98 -8.03 -23.62
C ARG A 25 30.00 -9.50 -23.22
N ARG A 26 29.52 -9.81 -21.99
CA ARG A 26 29.44 -11.18 -21.51
C ARG A 26 28.46 -12.01 -22.31
N ALA A 27 27.25 -11.51 -22.54
CA ALA A 27 26.21 -12.22 -23.30
C ALA A 27 26.67 -12.53 -24.74
N VAL A 28 27.27 -11.53 -25.42
CA VAL A 28 27.80 -11.72 -26.78
C VAL A 28 28.99 -12.69 -26.79
N SER A 29 29.85 -12.64 -25.76
CA SER A 29 30.98 -13.59 -25.67
C SER A 29 30.51 -15.02 -25.48
N GLU A 30 29.47 -15.23 -24.65
CA GLU A 30 28.86 -16.56 -24.43
C GLU A 30 28.18 -17.08 -25.70
N GLU A 31 27.48 -16.21 -26.44
CA GLU A 31 26.83 -16.57 -27.70
C GLU A 31 27.85 -16.94 -28.78
N LEU A 32 28.91 -16.13 -28.94
CA LEU A 32 29.98 -16.42 -29.91
C LEU A 32 30.75 -17.69 -29.52
N ALA A 33 31.00 -17.95 -28.26
CA ALA A 33 31.61 -19.17 -27.77
C ALA A 33 30.78 -20.39 -28.13
N ALA A 34 29.45 -20.36 -27.90
CA ALA A 34 28.55 -21.43 -28.28
C ALA A 34 28.58 -21.71 -29.81
N HIS A 35 28.55 -20.65 -30.61
CA HIS A 35 28.67 -20.81 -32.08
C HIS A 35 29.99 -21.42 -32.53
N LEU A 36 31.12 -21.05 -31.91
CA LEU A 36 32.42 -21.65 -32.20
C LEU A 36 32.47 -23.13 -31.80
N GLU A 37 31.88 -23.46 -30.63
CA GLU A 37 31.80 -24.84 -30.13
C GLU A 37 30.96 -25.71 -31.06
N ASP A 38 29.77 -25.24 -31.46
CA ASP A 38 28.91 -25.94 -32.42
C ASP A 38 29.65 -26.17 -33.75
N LYS A 39 30.36 -25.15 -34.25
CA LYS A 39 31.12 -25.24 -35.50
C LYS A 39 32.29 -26.22 -35.41
N ALA A 40 33.03 -26.19 -34.30
CA ALA A 40 34.13 -27.13 -34.08
C ALA A 40 33.61 -28.58 -33.98
N ALA A 41 32.46 -28.79 -33.30
CA ALA A 41 31.80 -30.10 -33.22
C ALA A 41 31.34 -30.59 -34.60
N ASP A 42 30.77 -29.72 -35.44
CA ASP A 42 30.36 -30.06 -36.79
C ASP A 42 31.58 -30.42 -37.68
N LEU A 43 32.68 -29.67 -37.57
CA LEU A 43 33.90 -29.99 -38.28
C LEU A 43 34.45 -31.38 -37.94
N ARG A 44 34.48 -31.74 -36.65
CA ARG A 44 34.89 -33.08 -36.20
C ARG A 44 33.96 -34.20 -36.68
N ARG A 45 32.65 -33.88 -36.77
CA ARG A 45 31.66 -34.83 -37.31
C ARG A 45 31.89 -35.13 -38.82
N ILE A 46 32.25 -34.07 -39.58
CA ILE A 46 32.47 -34.17 -41.05
C ILE A 46 33.84 -34.76 -41.32
N PHE A 47 34.84 -34.44 -40.51
CA PHE A 47 36.22 -34.87 -40.65
C PHE A 47 36.69 -35.63 -39.39
N PRO A 48 36.39 -36.95 -39.27
CA PRO A 48 36.65 -37.72 -38.08
C PRO A 48 38.13 -37.80 -37.68
N ASP A 49 39.05 -37.66 -38.63
CA ASP A 49 40.51 -37.70 -38.42
C ASP A 49 41.07 -36.37 -37.90
N MET A 50 40.26 -35.30 -37.83
CA MET A 50 40.65 -33.98 -37.36
C MET A 50 40.78 -33.96 -35.82
N THR A 51 41.89 -33.45 -35.34
CA THR A 51 42.10 -33.26 -33.92
C THR A 51 41.20 -32.14 -33.38
N GLU A 52 40.99 -32.12 -32.09
CA GLU A 52 40.18 -31.05 -31.45
C GLU A 52 40.81 -29.67 -31.66
N GLU A 53 42.14 -29.57 -31.56
CA GLU A 53 42.87 -28.31 -31.74
C GLU A 53 42.74 -27.81 -33.20
N GLU A 54 42.88 -28.69 -34.18
CA GLU A 54 42.68 -28.36 -35.60
C GLU A 54 41.24 -27.92 -35.91
N ALA A 55 40.24 -28.53 -35.22
CA ALA A 55 38.85 -28.14 -35.38
C ALA A 55 38.60 -26.73 -34.83
N TRP A 56 39.16 -26.39 -33.70
CA TRP A 56 39.07 -25.04 -33.13
C TRP A 56 39.77 -23.98 -33.97
N GLU A 57 40.99 -24.25 -34.44
CA GLU A 57 41.73 -23.35 -35.34
C GLU A 57 40.95 -23.09 -36.64
N ARG A 58 40.37 -24.13 -37.21
CA ARG A 58 39.58 -24.01 -38.41
C ARG A 58 38.25 -23.29 -38.17
N ALA A 59 37.57 -23.58 -37.07
CA ALA A 59 36.32 -22.89 -36.67
C ALA A 59 36.55 -21.39 -36.51
N THR A 60 37.60 -20.97 -35.77
CA THR A 60 37.96 -19.55 -35.62
C THR A 60 38.36 -18.88 -36.92
N SER A 61 39.09 -19.57 -37.78
CA SER A 61 39.49 -19.07 -39.12
C SER A 61 38.28 -18.85 -40.02
N GLU A 62 37.31 -19.78 -40.00
CA GLU A 62 36.10 -19.67 -40.80
C GLU A 62 35.09 -18.66 -40.27
N MET A 63 35.17 -18.27 -38.98
CA MET A 63 34.37 -17.17 -38.43
C MET A 63 34.80 -15.79 -38.90
N GLY A 64 36.03 -15.67 -39.43
CA GLY A 64 36.57 -14.43 -39.99
C GLY A 64 37.40 -13.61 -38.99
N ASP A 65 37.74 -12.38 -39.40
CA ASP A 65 38.58 -11.49 -38.59
C ASP A 65 37.83 -10.98 -37.35
N PRO A 66 38.32 -11.31 -36.13
CA PRO A 66 37.70 -10.87 -34.91
C PRO A 66 37.66 -9.34 -34.77
N ALA A 67 38.59 -8.61 -35.39
CA ALA A 67 38.61 -7.17 -35.33
C ALA A 67 37.49 -6.51 -36.16
N GLU A 68 37.13 -7.11 -37.30
CA GLU A 68 36.02 -6.64 -38.13
C GLU A 68 34.68 -6.94 -37.47
N ILE A 69 34.51 -8.14 -36.92
CA ILE A 69 33.33 -8.54 -36.17
C ILE A 69 33.18 -7.63 -34.95
N GLY A 70 34.26 -7.39 -34.21
CA GLY A 70 34.26 -6.51 -33.04
C GLY A 70 33.82 -5.06 -33.34
N LYS A 71 34.23 -4.51 -34.48
CA LYS A 71 33.78 -3.19 -34.95
C LYS A 71 32.27 -3.17 -35.26
N ALA A 72 31.78 -4.24 -35.90
CA ALA A 72 30.35 -4.36 -36.19
C ALA A 72 29.52 -4.47 -34.90
N LEU A 73 29.92 -5.33 -33.97
CA LEU A 73 29.29 -5.51 -32.67
C LEU A 73 29.30 -4.24 -31.82
N ALA A 74 30.41 -3.50 -31.79
CA ALA A 74 30.53 -2.23 -31.06
C ALA A 74 29.59 -1.13 -31.60
N ARG A 75 29.20 -1.19 -32.87
CA ARG A 75 28.20 -0.26 -33.44
C ARG A 75 26.77 -0.60 -33.00
N LEU A 76 26.48 -1.87 -32.82
CA LEU A 76 25.16 -2.35 -32.39
C LEU A 76 24.98 -2.18 -30.89
N HIS A 77 25.98 -2.56 -30.10
CA HIS A 77 25.96 -2.50 -28.63
C HIS A 77 26.43 -1.15 -28.09
N LYS A 78 25.57 -0.13 -28.22
CA LYS A 78 25.88 1.21 -27.71
C LYS A 78 25.80 1.23 -26.18
N PRO A 79 26.89 1.55 -25.47
CA PRO A 79 26.96 1.43 -24.00
C PRO A 79 25.94 2.29 -23.26
N TRP A 80 25.56 3.44 -23.81
CA TRP A 80 24.60 4.34 -23.20
C TRP A 80 23.18 3.72 -23.08
N LEU A 81 22.79 2.83 -24.00
CA LEU A 81 21.51 2.12 -23.93
C LEU A 81 21.48 1.16 -22.74
N GLY A 82 22.56 0.42 -22.52
CA GLY A 82 22.66 -0.48 -21.36
C GLY A 82 22.65 0.28 -20.02
N TYR A 83 23.34 1.42 -19.94
CA TYR A 83 23.31 2.26 -18.75
C TYR A 83 21.94 2.91 -18.55
N LEU A 84 21.28 3.37 -19.60
CA LEU A 84 19.92 3.94 -19.51
C LEU A 84 18.91 2.89 -19.00
N TRP A 85 19.00 1.66 -19.51
CA TRP A 85 18.16 0.56 -19.05
C TRP A 85 18.38 0.27 -17.56
N ARG A 86 19.65 0.21 -17.11
CA ARG A 86 19.98 0.07 -15.69
C ARG A 86 19.48 1.23 -14.84
N ALA A 87 19.67 2.46 -15.32
CA ALA A 87 19.19 3.65 -14.63
C ALA A 87 17.66 3.65 -14.48
N SER A 88 16.92 3.23 -15.51
CA SER A 88 15.46 3.13 -15.44
C SER A 88 14.99 2.06 -14.44
N GLN A 89 15.67 0.93 -14.34
CA GLN A 89 15.37 -0.09 -13.33
C GLN A 89 15.59 0.43 -11.90
N VAL A 90 16.73 1.12 -11.67
CA VAL A 90 17.03 1.74 -10.37
C VAL A 90 16.00 2.80 -10.04
N LEU A 91 15.64 3.66 -11.00
CA LEU A 91 14.64 4.71 -10.81
C LEU A 91 13.27 4.12 -10.47
N MET A 92 12.88 3.04 -11.14
CA MET A 92 11.63 2.33 -10.87
C MET A 92 11.64 1.69 -9.48
N ALA A 93 12.74 1.05 -9.09
CA ALA A 93 12.89 0.47 -7.75
C ALA A 93 12.84 1.55 -6.65
N VAL A 94 13.55 2.66 -6.84
CA VAL A 94 13.52 3.81 -5.91
C VAL A 94 12.13 4.44 -5.85
N GLY A 95 11.48 4.63 -7.00
CA GLY A 95 10.11 5.14 -7.05
C GLY A 95 9.11 4.22 -6.35
N PHE A 96 9.24 2.91 -6.51
CA PHE A 96 8.41 1.94 -5.82
C PHE A 96 8.65 1.94 -4.29
N LEU A 97 9.92 1.96 -3.86
CA LEU A 97 10.27 2.09 -2.45
C LEU A 97 9.78 3.41 -1.84
N TRP A 98 9.86 4.50 -2.61
CA TRP A 98 9.35 5.80 -2.18
C TRP A 98 7.82 5.83 -2.04
N LEU A 99 7.10 5.21 -2.99
CA LEU A 99 5.64 5.03 -2.90
C LEU A 99 5.25 4.14 -1.72
N LEU A 100 6.00 3.06 -1.46
CA LEU A 100 5.80 2.23 -0.28
C LEU A 100 6.07 3.03 1.01
N ALA A 101 7.14 3.81 1.06
CA ALA A 101 7.46 4.65 2.20
C ALA A 101 6.36 5.69 2.45
N ILE A 102 5.90 6.40 1.42
CA ILE A 102 4.77 7.33 1.55
C ILE A 102 3.50 6.60 1.99
N GLY A 103 3.20 5.44 1.39
CA GLY A 103 2.01 4.67 1.73
C GLY A 103 2.03 4.11 3.15
N VAL A 104 3.21 3.68 3.64
CA VAL A 104 3.38 3.09 4.97
C VAL A 104 3.60 4.16 6.03
N PHE A 105 4.49 5.13 5.79
CA PHE A 105 4.88 6.12 6.82
C PHE A 105 3.98 7.37 6.85
N ARG A 106 3.42 7.79 5.72
CA ARG A 106 2.50 8.94 5.70
C ARG A 106 1.05 8.57 5.97
N GLY A 107 0.71 7.29 5.76
CA GLY A 107 -0.63 6.78 6.14
C GLY A 107 -0.81 6.71 7.66
N ASP A 108 0.25 6.47 8.41
CA ASP A 108 0.17 6.41 9.88
C ASP A 108 0.35 7.80 10.54
N ASP A 109 1.23 8.66 10.01
CA ASP A 109 1.54 9.95 10.66
C ASP A 109 0.51 11.06 10.36
N ALA A 110 -0.26 10.95 9.27
CA ALA A 110 -1.22 11.98 8.94
C ALA A 110 -2.52 11.90 9.74
N TYR A 111 -2.82 10.73 10.35
CA TYR A 111 -4.12 10.52 11.02
C TYR A 111 -4.08 9.61 12.25
N LEU A 112 -2.92 9.06 12.58
CA LEU A 112 -2.71 8.25 13.77
C LEU A 112 -1.38 8.66 14.38
N GLY A 113 -1.31 9.85 14.94
CA GLY A 113 -0.29 10.14 15.93
C GLY A 113 -0.28 8.97 16.93
N ASP A 114 0.87 8.63 17.49
CA ASP A 114 1.05 7.52 18.44
C ASP A 114 0.07 7.55 19.62
N ASP A 115 -0.66 8.64 19.77
CA ASP A 115 -1.83 8.81 20.64
C ASP A 115 -3.00 9.36 19.79
N PRO A 116 -4.04 8.52 19.50
CA PRO A 116 -5.29 9.04 18.93
C PRO A 116 -5.92 10.16 19.80
N ARG A 117 -5.42 10.39 21.03
CA ARG A 117 -5.81 11.51 21.88
C ARG A 117 -5.27 12.85 21.40
N SER A 118 -4.15 12.88 20.61
CA SER A 118 -3.46 14.14 20.32
C SER A 118 -4.04 14.94 19.15
N GLU A 119 -4.70 14.29 18.20
CA GLU A 119 -5.21 14.96 17.00
C GLU A 119 -6.74 15.09 16.96
N TRP A 120 -7.46 14.16 17.58
CA TRP A 120 -8.93 14.11 17.57
C TRP A 120 -9.57 14.60 18.84
N TRP A 121 -8.77 14.67 19.90
CA TRP A 121 -9.16 15.14 21.20
C TRP A 121 -8.30 16.35 21.50
N ASP A 122 -8.89 17.43 21.92
CA ASP A 122 -8.11 18.54 22.44
C ASP A 122 -7.39 18.13 23.73
N ARG A 123 -6.59 19.06 24.30
CA ARG A 123 -5.84 18.82 25.53
C ARG A 123 -6.74 18.43 26.71
N ASP A 124 -8.03 18.74 26.61
CA ASP A 124 -9.03 18.56 27.66
C ASP A 124 -9.85 17.28 27.46
N GLY A 125 -9.51 16.47 26.40
CA GLY A 125 -10.16 15.20 26.12
C GLY A 125 -11.47 15.33 25.36
N LEU A 126 -11.75 16.48 24.75
CA LEU A 126 -12.95 16.71 23.96
C LEU A 126 -12.79 16.20 22.53
N PRO A 127 -13.79 15.49 21.96
CA PRO A 127 -13.73 15.06 20.58
C PRO A 127 -13.71 16.28 19.64
N ARG A 128 -12.66 16.36 18.82
CA ARG A 128 -12.61 17.34 17.73
C ARG A 128 -13.36 16.75 16.55
N THR A 129 -14.63 17.07 16.41
CA THR A 129 -15.35 16.76 15.18
C THR A 129 -14.88 17.72 14.09
N ALA A 130 -14.06 17.21 13.19
CA ALA A 130 -13.77 17.89 11.96
C ALA A 130 -14.95 17.72 11.00
N VAL A 131 -15.95 18.56 11.09
CA VAL A 131 -16.85 18.78 9.98
C VAL A 131 -16.06 19.68 9.04
N MET A 132 -15.51 19.13 7.96
CA MET A 132 -14.93 19.92 6.87
C MET A 132 -16.06 20.73 6.21
N GLY A 133 -16.20 21.97 6.63
CA GLY A 133 -16.86 22.99 5.81
C GLY A 133 -15.91 23.41 4.69
N ASP A 134 -16.45 23.95 3.58
CA ASP A 134 -15.72 24.42 2.41
C ASP A 134 -14.66 25.52 2.67
N ASP A 135 -14.55 26.01 3.88
CA ASP A 135 -13.66 27.11 4.30
C ASP A 135 -12.79 26.67 5.48
N ASP A 136 -11.88 25.74 5.38
CA ASP A 136 -10.82 25.38 6.36
C ASP A 136 -11.17 25.56 7.88
N ASP A 137 -12.43 25.87 8.20
CA ASP A 137 -12.93 25.99 9.56
C ASP A 137 -13.32 24.62 10.11
N ILE A 138 -12.44 24.09 10.94
CA ILE A 138 -12.74 22.93 11.79
C ILE A 138 -13.87 23.36 12.75
N ARG A 139 -15.09 23.01 12.42
CA ARG A 139 -16.21 23.22 13.32
C ARG A 139 -16.22 22.10 14.36
N TYR A 140 -15.84 22.47 15.55
CA TYR A 140 -16.05 21.65 16.73
C TYR A 140 -17.56 21.45 16.96
N LEU A 141 -17.94 20.38 17.68
CA LEU A 141 -19.26 20.33 18.32
C LEU A 141 -19.60 21.70 18.89
N PRO A 142 -20.86 22.12 18.84
CA PRO A 142 -21.24 23.47 19.20
C PRO A 142 -20.58 23.88 20.50
N GLY A 143 -19.74 24.89 20.41
CA GLY A 143 -18.72 25.39 21.30
C GLY A 143 -19.04 25.54 22.80
N GLU A 144 -19.46 24.48 23.36
CA GLU A 144 -19.89 24.37 24.76
C GLU A 144 -19.20 23.14 25.33
N ASP A 145 -18.41 23.36 26.38
CA ASP A 145 -17.82 22.31 27.19
C ASP A 145 -18.89 21.32 27.65
N PRO A 146 -18.68 20.01 27.56
CA PRO A 146 -19.60 19.03 28.06
C PRO A 146 -19.67 19.13 29.61
N ASP A 147 -20.83 18.85 30.15
CA ASP A 147 -20.97 18.66 31.59
C ASP A 147 -20.23 17.41 32.05
N GLN A 148 -20.26 16.38 31.20
CA GLN A 148 -19.55 15.11 31.38
C GLN A 148 -19.09 14.53 30.07
N LEU A 149 -17.88 13.95 30.05
CA LEU A 149 -17.30 13.22 28.96
C LEU A 149 -16.75 11.88 29.45
N PHE A 150 -17.23 10.80 28.87
CA PHE A 150 -16.78 9.44 29.16
C PHE A 150 -16.07 8.85 27.94
N VAL A 151 -14.85 8.41 28.13
CA VAL A 151 -14.08 7.72 27.09
C VAL A 151 -14.17 6.22 27.33
N LEU A 152 -14.72 5.51 26.37
CA LEU A 152 -14.90 4.07 26.37
C LEU A 152 -13.83 3.45 25.46
N GLU A 153 -13.18 2.40 25.91
CA GLU A 153 -12.21 1.63 25.14
C GLU A 153 -12.73 0.18 24.95
N PRO A 154 -13.76 -0.01 24.14
CA PRO A 154 -14.45 -1.30 24.06
C PRO A 154 -13.62 -2.42 23.45
N ASP A 155 -12.51 -2.11 22.76
CA ASP A 155 -11.60 -3.05 22.07
C ASP A 155 -12.33 -4.19 21.33
N LEU A 156 -13.44 -3.86 20.69
CA LEU A 156 -14.25 -4.80 19.95
C LEU A 156 -13.64 -5.08 18.58
N VAL A 157 -13.42 -6.35 18.29
CA VAL A 157 -12.72 -6.78 17.06
C VAL A 157 -13.50 -7.90 16.39
N THR A 158 -13.64 -7.81 15.08
CA THR A 158 -14.15 -8.90 14.23
C THR A 158 -13.31 -9.05 12.96
N VAL A 159 -13.40 -10.22 12.33
CA VAL A 159 -12.71 -10.46 11.06
C VAL A 159 -13.73 -10.91 10.02
N VAL A 160 -13.84 -10.14 8.95
CA VAL A 160 -14.74 -10.40 7.83
C VAL A 160 -13.95 -10.43 6.53
N ASN A 161 -14.02 -11.52 5.79
CA ASN A 161 -13.32 -11.70 4.50
C ASN A 161 -11.80 -11.41 4.56
N GLY A 162 -11.16 -11.71 5.70
CA GLY A 162 -9.73 -11.44 5.90
C GLY A 162 -9.39 -9.98 6.24
N GLN A 163 -10.38 -9.14 6.44
CA GLN A 163 -10.23 -7.78 6.94
C GLN A 163 -10.52 -7.75 8.44
N LYS A 164 -9.63 -7.17 9.23
CA LYS A 164 -9.83 -6.97 10.66
C LYS A 164 -10.55 -5.64 10.86
N ILE A 165 -11.78 -5.69 11.38
CA ILE A 165 -12.58 -4.52 11.73
C ILE A 165 -12.53 -4.37 13.22
N SER A 166 -12.16 -3.19 13.69
CA SER A 166 -12.02 -2.89 15.12
C SER A 166 -12.79 -1.63 15.45
N LEU A 167 -13.54 -1.65 16.56
CA LEU A 167 -14.02 -0.46 17.24
C LEU A 167 -13.01 -0.16 18.34
N LEU A 168 -12.16 0.84 18.10
CA LEU A 168 -11.01 1.10 18.97
C LEU A 168 -11.38 1.96 20.17
N ARG A 169 -12.32 2.87 19.96
CA ARG A 169 -12.71 3.85 20.98
C ARG A 169 -14.13 4.34 20.75
N ALA A 170 -14.81 4.67 21.82
CA ALA A 170 -16.03 5.46 21.79
C ALA A 170 -15.96 6.57 22.84
N ALA A 171 -16.71 7.65 22.65
CA ALA A 171 -16.81 8.73 23.60
C ALA A 171 -18.27 9.15 23.76
N LEU A 172 -18.76 9.11 24.97
CA LEU A 172 -20.07 9.58 25.33
C LEU A 172 -19.95 11.01 25.89
N TRP A 173 -20.54 11.94 25.16
CA TRP A 173 -20.61 13.34 25.54
C TRP A 173 -22.01 13.67 26.10
N GLN A 174 -22.08 14.39 27.21
CA GLN A 174 -23.34 14.77 27.85
C GLN A 174 -23.35 16.26 28.16
N LYS A 175 -24.43 16.93 27.81
CA LYS A 175 -24.66 18.33 28.14
C LYS A 175 -26.17 18.68 28.18
N ASP A 176 -26.59 19.39 29.19
CA ASP A 176 -27.98 19.87 29.34
C ASP A 176 -29.04 18.78 29.12
N GLY A 177 -28.75 17.55 29.58
CA GLY A 177 -29.62 16.39 29.42
C GLY A 177 -29.61 15.78 27.98
N ARG A 178 -28.78 16.28 27.11
CA ARG A 178 -28.53 15.69 25.77
C ARG A 178 -27.31 14.79 25.82
N GLN A 179 -27.31 13.77 24.98
CA GLN A 179 -26.19 12.86 24.83
C GLN A 179 -25.79 12.75 23.38
N ALA A 180 -24.48 12.65 23.15
CA ALA A 180 -23.90 12.32 21.83
C ALA A 180 -22.85 11.21 21.98
N LEU A 181 -22.81 10.30 21.03
CA LEU A 181 -21.84 9.20 21.02
C LEU A 181 -20.97 9.30 19.78
N TYR A 182 -19.66 9.22 19.96
CA TYR A 182 -18.66 9.14 18.92
C TYR A 182 -18.02 7.77 18.94
N CYS A 183 -17.91 7.12 17.81
CA CYS A 183 -17.28 5.81 17.66
C CYS A 183 -16.19 5.86 16.61
N TYR A 184 -15.04 5.34 16.97
CA TYR A 184 -13.88 5.22 16.10
C TYR A 184 -13.71 3.78 15.60
N LEU A 185 -13.92 3.56 14.29
CA LEU A 185 -13.77 2.27 13.64
C LEU A 185 -12.52 2.24 12.76
N ARG A 186 -11.82 1.14 12.78
CA ARG A 186 -10.66 0.89 11.91
C ARG A 186 -10.80 -0.44 11.19
N ILE A 187 -10.58 -0.41 9.87
CA ILE A 187 -10.48 -1.61 9.06
C ILE A 187 -9.01 -1.78 8.68
N ASN A 188 -8.43 -2.93 9.02
CA ASN A 188 -7.09 -3.30 8.58
C ASN A 188 -7.18 -4.46 7.59
N THR A 189 -6.42 -4.38 6.50
CA THR A 189 -6.27 -5.44 5.51
C THR A 189 -4.81 -5.60 5.11
N TRP A 190 -4.35 -6.85 4.90
CA TRP A 190 -3.03 -7.10 4.35
C TRP A 190 -3.02 -6.98 2.81
N ARG A 191 -4.22 -6.97 2.19
CA ARG A 191 -4.42 -6.88 0.74
C ARG A 191 -4.62 -5.43 0.33
N PHE A 192 -3.56 -4.73 -0.02
CA PHE A 192 -3.62 -3.32 -0.42
C PHE A 192 -4.55 -3.04 -1.61
N TRP A 193 -4.90 -4.06 -2.40
CA TRP A 193 -5.86 -3.96 -3.53
C TRP A 193 -7.31 -4.14 -3.11
N GLU A 194 -7.58 -4.64 -1.91
CA GLU A 194 -8.92 -4.79 -1.32
C GLU A 194 -9.10 -3.76 -0.21
N ARG A 195 -9.40 -2.53 -0.59
CA ARG A 195 -9.66 -1.49 0.42
C ARG A 195 -10.98 -1.79 1.11
N GLY A 196 -10.94 -1.98 2.42
CA GLY A 196 -12.13 -2.04 3.24
C GLY A 196 -12.85 -0.70 3.18
N ARG A 197 -14.07 -0.69 2.67
CA ARG A 197 -14.93 0.48 2.66
C ARG A 197 -16.23 0.15 3.37
N LEU A 198 -16.60 0.97 4.35
CA LEU A 198 -17.93 0.95 4.94
C LEU A 198 -18.81 1.95 4.18
N TRP A 199 -20.04 1.53 3.92
CA TRP A 199 -21.06 2.34 3.34
C TRP A 199 -22.05 2.71 4.43
N GLU A 200 -22.38 3.97 4.59
CA GLU A 200 -23.31 4.46 5.60
C GLU A 200 -24.70 3.83 5.48
N ASP A 201 -25.20 3.65 4.26
CA ASP A 201 -26.50 3.02 3.98
C ASP A 201 -26.60 1.57 4.51
N TRP A 202 -25.45 0.94 4.80
CA TRP A 202 -25.39 -0.42 5.34
C TRP A 202 -25.13 -0.46 6.84
N MET A 203 -24.90 0.71 7.45
CA MET A 203 -24.72 0.83 8.88
C MET A 203 -26.05 1.13 9.55
N ASN A 204 -26.54 0.21 10.37
CA ASN A 204 -27.71 0.37 11.19
C ASN A 204 -27.29 0.54 12.63
N VAL A 205 -27.79 1.58 13.27
CA VAL A 205 -27.51 1.88 14.67
C VAL A 205 -28.80 1.85 15.46
N THR A 206 -28.81 1.06 16.53
CA THR A 206 -29.94 0.95 17.46
C THR A 206 -29.46 1.03 18.89
N ASP A 207 -30.33 1.45 19.81
CA ASP A 207 -30.01 1.47 21.23
C ASP A 207 -30.88 0.48 22.04
N SER A 208 -30.65 0.40 23.36
CA SER A 208 -31.38 -0.47 24.30
C SER A 208 -32.84 -0.12 24.40
N THR A 209 -33.25 1.09 24.03
CA THR A 209 -34.66 1.53 24.07
C THR A 209 -35.43 1.17 22.82
N GLY A 210 -34.71 0.66 21.78
CA GLY A 210 -35.24 0.34 20.46
C GLY A 210 -35.29 1.51 19.49
N ALA A 211 -34.68 2.65 19.85
CA ALA A 211 -34.52 3.75 18.91
C ALA A 211 -33.55 3.36 17.76
N VAL A 212 -33.83 3.85 16.55
CA VAL A 212 -33.02 3.61 15.35
C VAL A 212 -32.46 4.95 14.89
N TYR A 213 -31.13 4.99 14.68
CA TYR A 213 -30.42 6.19 14.28
C TYR A 213 -30.02 6.08 12.81
N GLY A 214 -30.65 6.91 11.96
CA GLY A 214 -30.27 7.02 10.55
C GLY A 214 -28.98 7.84 10.40
N LEU A 215 -28.04 7.32 9.61
CA LEU A 215 -26.80 8.03 9.32
C LEU A 215 -26.92 8.80 7.99
N ARG A 216 -26.30 9.96 7.92
CA ARG A 216 -26.23 10.80 6.71
C ARG A 216 -24.84 11.38 6.58
N THR A 217 -24.26 11.29 5.37
CA THR A 217 -22.96 11.91 5.06
C THR A 217 -23.07 13.09 4.11
N ASP A 218 -24.15 13.15 3.35
CA ASP A 218 -24.40 14.19 2.32
C ASP A 218 -24.87 15.52 2.91
N ALA A 219 -25.31 15.52 4.17
CA ALA A 219 -25.75 16.72 4.87
C ALA A 219 -25.39 16.59 6.37
N PRO A 220 -24.17 16.96 6.77
CA PRO A 220 -23.76 16.86 8.18
C PRO A 220 -24.58 17.75 9.13
N GLU A 221 -25.19 18.79 8.59
CA GLU A 221 -26.09 19.68 9.34
C GLU A 221 -27.49 19.70 8.72
N ASP A 222 -28.52 19.75 9.56
CA ASP A 222 -29.87 20.02 9.12
C ASP A 222 -29.93 21.47 8.59
N PRO A 223 -30.24 21.68 7.31
CA PRO A 223 -30.22 23.01 6.69
C PRO A 223 -31.22 24.01 7.28
N VAL A 224 -32.20 23.52 8.05
CA VAL A 224 -33.24 24.35 8.70
C VAL A 224 -32.87 24.71 10.13
N THR A 225 -32.31 23.76 10.87
CA THR A 225 -32.04 23.93 12.29
C THR A 225 -30.57 24.20 12.62
N GLY A 226 -29.64 23.98 11.64
CA GLY A 226 -28.19 24.05 11.86
C GLY A 226 -27.65 23.01 12.85
N ARG A 227 -28.43 21.97 13.12
CA ARG A 227 -28.03 20.90 14.03
C ARG A 227 -27.22 19.85 13.28
N LEU A 228 -26.15 19.37 13.91
CA LEU A 228 -25.43 18.21 13.42
C LEU A 228 -26.36 17.00 13.38
N LEU A 229 -26.32 16.26 12.28
CA LEU A 229 -27.08 15.03 12.09
C LEU A 229 -26.17 13.84 12.43
N ASN A 230 -26.79 12.70 12.70
CA ASN A 230 -26.04 11.45 12.84
C ASN A 230 -25.34 11.11 11.52
N GLY A 231 -24.10 10.66 11.58
CA GLY A 231 -23.36 10.38 10.36
C GLY A 231 -22.18 9.44 10.55
N MET A 232 -21.58 9.07 9.44
CA MET A 232 -20.35 8.32 9.40
C MET A 232 -19.41 8.92 8.35
N THR A 233 -18.21 9.30 8.76
CA THR A 233 -17.22 9.92 7.87
C THR A 233 -15.95 9.05 7.80
N GLN A 234 -15.41 8.89 6.60
CA GLN A 234 -14.09 8.31 6.43
C GLN A 234 -13.05 9.41 6.59
N TYR A 235 -12.20 9.35 7.62
CA TYR A 235 -11.20 10.39 7.88
C TYR A 235 -9.76 9.95 7.60
N GLY A 236 -9.48 8.69 7.40
CA GLY A 236 -8.14 8.23 7.07
C GLY A 236 -8.17 7.00 6.18
N PHE A 237 -7.21 6.93 5.27
CA PHE A 237 -7.01 5.73 4.49
C PHE A 237 -5.54 5.56 4.12
N GLY A 238 -5.08 4.33 4.18
CA GLY A 238 -3.76 3.91 3.73
C GLY A 238 -3.86 2.66 2.88
N PRO A 239 -2.73 2.13 2.40
CA PRO A 239 -2.74 0.91 1.60
C PRO A 239 -3.25 -0.31 2.36
N PHE A 240 -3.16 -0.31 3.69
CA PHE A 240 -3.51 -1.44 4.55
C PHE A 240 -4.59 -1.15 5.59
N HIS A 241 -5.10 0.07 5.64
CA HIS A 241 -6.12 0.47 6.61
C HIS A 241 -7.06 1.55 6.07
N SER A 242 -8.24 1.62 6.68
CA SER A 242 -9.21 2.71 6.55
C SER A 242 -9.79 3.03 7.91
N GLY A 243 -9.90 4.31 8.23
CA GLY A 243 -10.50 4.79 9.46
C GLY A 243 -11.86 5.44 9.21
N TYR A 244 -12.79 5.22 10.13
CA TYR A 244 -14.13 5.78 10.08
C TYR A 244 -14.51 6.35 11.44
N GLU A 245 -15.11 7.51 11.42
CA GLU A 245 -15.75 8.13 12.56
C GLU A 245 -17.26 8.06 12.37
N LEU A 246 -17.96 7.52 13.36
CA LEU A 246 -19.40 7.49 13.44
C LEU A 246 -19.84 8.36 14.60
N TYR A 247 -20.80 9.24 14.37
CA TYR A 247 -21.29 10.15 15.38
C TYR A 247 -22.83 10.14 15.45
N LEU A 248 -23.33 10.07 16.67
CA LEU A 248 -24.76 10.13 17.00
C LEU A 248 -24.99 11.34 17.89
N MET A 249 -25.78 12.32 17.40
CA MET A 249 -25.89 13.64 18.03
C MET A 249 -27.02 13.80 19.03
N ASP A 250 -28.08 12.99 18.92
CA ASP A 250 -29.23 13.01 19.83
C ASP A 250 -29.50 11.59 20.34
N LEU A 251 -28.50 11.02 21.03
CA LEU A 251 -28.65 9.71 21.65
C LEU A 251 -29.69 9.78 22.77
N ASN A 252 -30.53 8.74 22.90
CA ASN A 252 -31.51 8.66 23.94
C ASN A 252 -30.83 8.64 25.34
N PRO A 253 -31.13 9.57 26.24
CA PRO A 253 -30.49 9.63 27.55
C PRO A 253 -30.72 8.38 28.45
N ASN A 254 -31.69 7.54 28.10
CA ASN A 254 -31.97 6.28 28.81
C ASN A 254 -31.35 5.06 28.12
N ALA A 255 -30.51 5.27 27.13
CA ALA A 255 -29.82 4.19 26.46
C ALA A 255 -28.72 3.61 27.37
N GLU A 256 -28.75 2.31 27.61
CA GLU A 256 -27.74 1.58 28.35
C GLU A 256 -26.62 1.07 27.44
N TRP A 257 -26.96 0.77 26.19
CA TRP A 257 -26.03 0.35 25.19
C TRP A 257 -26.44 0.83 23.78
N VAL A 258 -25.48 0.90 22.89
CA VAL A 258 -25.68 1.17 21.46
C VAL A 258 -25.11 0.03 20.63
N GLN A 259 -25.88 -0.45 19.67
CA GLN A 259 -25.49 -1.52 18.76
C GLN A 259 -25.29 -0.98 17.35
N LEU A 260 -24.09 -1.19 16.82
CA LEU A 260 -23.68 -0.89 15.46
C LEU A 260 -23.75 -2.18 14.64
N SER A 261 -24.64 -2.28 13.68
CA SER A 261 -24.82 -3.44 12.82
C SER A 261 -24.57 -3.06 11.38
N TYR A 262 -23.62 -3.70 10.71
CA TYR A 262 -23.26 -3.41 9.33
C TYR A 262 -23.64 -4.55 8.40
N GLY A 263 -24.37 -4.25 7.33
CA GLY A 263 -24.70 -5.19 6.27
C GLY A 263 -25.97 -4.84 5.50
N PRO A 264 -26.04 -5.19 4.20
CA PRO A 264 -27.21 -4.97 3.36
C PRO A 264 -28.29 -6.01 3.64
N GLY A 265 -29.19 -5.69 4.57
CA GLY A 265 -30.37 -6.54 4.91
C GLY A 265 -30.12 -7.61 5.97
N TYR A 266 -28.90 -8.09 6.20
CA TYR A 266 -28.49 -8.92 7.33
C TYR A 266 -27.11 -8.49 7.83
N PRO A 267 -26.85 -8.58 9.15
CA PRO A 267 -25.59 -8.09 9.70
C PRO A 267 -24.40 -8.97 9.26
N VAL A 268 -23.41 -8.32 8.67
CA VAL A 268 -22.08 -8.88 8.36
C VAL A 268 -21.21 -8.88 9.62
N PHE A 269 -21.32 -7.79 10.42
CA PHE A 269 -20.78 -7.72 11.76
C PHE A 269 -21.66 -6.84 12.65
N THR A 270 -21.52 -7.02 13.95
CA THR A 270 -22.21 -6.23 14.95
C THR A 270 -21.25 -5.91 16.10
N PHE A 271 -21.25 -4.66 16.54
CA PHE A 271 -20.58 -4.21 17.75
C PHE A 271 -21.61 -3.65 18.71
N THR A 272 -21.49 -3.97 19.99
CA THR A 272 -22.33 -3.39 21.05
C THR A 272 -21.42 -2.60 21.99
N VAL A 273 -21.70 -1.32 22.13
CA VAL A 273 -21.02 -0.42 23.03
C VAL A 273 -21.87 -0.29 24.29
N ASP A 274 -21.36 -0.71 25.41
CA ASP A 274 -21.97 -0.52 26.72
C ASP A 274 -21.67 0.91 27.20
N LEU A 275 -22.70 1.68 27.49
CA LEU A 275 -22.55 3.06 27.90
C LEU A 275 -22.37 3.20 29.44
N GLU A 276 -22.72 2.18 30.20
CA GLU A 276 -22.58 2.18 31.67
C GLU A 276 -21.12 1.92 32.09
N GLU A 277 -20.37 1.16 31.30
CA GLU A 277 -18.99 0.79 31.64
C GLU A 277 -18.06 2.01 31.77
N GLY A 278 -18.38 3.12 31.12
CA GLY A 278 -17.64 4.37 31.21
C GLY A 278 -18.09 5.30 32.32
N MET A 279 -19.27 5.06 32.87
CA MET A 279 -19.87 5.90 33.93
C MET A 279 -19.54 5.41 35.35
N ALA A 280 -18.95 4.22 35.50
CA ALA A 280 -18.55 3.61 36.76
C ALA A 280 -17.12 3.99 37.11
#